data_c2eba58084d8847c97d5df1df4916db2
#
_entry.id   c2eba58084d8847c97d5df1df4916db2
#
_cell.length_a   1.000
_cell.length_b   1.000
_cell.length_c   1.000
_cell.angle_alpha   90.00
_cell.angle_beta   90.00
_cell.angle_gamma   90.00
#
_symmetry.space_group_name_H-M   'P 1'
#
loop_
_entity.id
_entity.type
_entity.pdbx_description
1 polymer ?
#
loop_
_entity_poly.entity_id
_entity_poly.type
_entity_poly.pdbx_seq_one_letter_code
_entity_poly.pdbx_strand_id
1 'polypeptide(L)'
;MKRIIFTTVLSFALAASIMAQNKIWSLDDCMRYAVENSPKVKQQLYTNNTYKAEHQSAIASFLPSISTQVDAQYRFGRSVDPETNTYVNTSTFNNGYGVYASLPLFRGGQLINQWRLANVNRYMGRNDLQKQKDDLAISIMDAFITVVYYQGLVKMCSEKLEDSQRLLYKTRRQEELGLKGKADVAQIESQVAGDDYNLTHQQNLYNTAMMTLKLSLIHI
;
A
#
# COMPACT_ATOMS: atom_id res chain seq x y z
N MET A 1 -48.89 -4.25 15.86
CA MET A 1 -48.36 -4.98 14.70
C MET A 1 -47.10 -4.31 14.09
N LYS A 2 -47.07 -3.02 13.77
CA LYS A 2 -45.85 -2.37 13.18
C LYS A 2 -44.56 -2.45 14.04
N ARG A 3 -44.67 -2.40 15.38
CA ARG A 3 -43.50 -2.52 16.28
C ARG A 3 -42.92 -3.93 16.37
N ILE A 4 -43.74 -4.97 16.25
CA ILE A 4 -43.31 -6.37 16.28
C ILE A 4 -42.59 -6.74 14.96
N ILE A 5 -43.07 -6.24 13.82
CA ILE A 5 -42.43 -6.43 12.52
C ILE A 5 -41.06 -5.73 12.47
N PHE A 6 -40.91 -4.55 13.09
CA PHE A 6 -39.62 -3.85 13.13
C PHE A 6 -38.59 -4.54 13.99
N THR A 7 -39.01 -5.13 15.12
CA THR A 7 -38.07 -5.89 15.99
C THR A 7 -37.66 -7.24 15.37
N THR A 8 -38.52 -7.91 14.64
CA THR A 8 -38.19 -9.16 13.94
C THR A 8 -37.26 -8.93 12.73
N VAL A 9 -37.45 -7.84 11.99
CA VAL A 9 -36.55 -7.45 10.88
C VAL A 9 -35.18 -7.05 11.41
N LEU A 10 -35.12 -6.33 12.53
CA LEU A 10 -33.87 -5.92 13.15
C LEU A 10 -33.08 -7.11 13.72
N SER A 11 -33.75 -8.10 14.31
CA SER A 11 -33.09 -9.32 14.82
C SER A 11 -32.60 -10.23 13.69
N PHE A 12 -33.28 -10.26 12.55
CA PHE A 12 -32.83 -11.02 11.37
C PHE A 12 -31.61 -10.36 10.68
N ALA A 13 -31.56 -9.04 10.68
CA ALA A 13 -30.39 -8.29 10.17
C ALA A 13 -29.14 -8.48 11.05
N LEU A 14 -29.27 -8.63 12.36
CA LEU A 14 -28.15 -8.94 13.25
C LEU A 14 -27.65 -10.39 13.11
N ALA A 15 -28.53 -11.34 12.79
CA ALA A 15 -28.14 -12.75 12.60
C ALA A 15 -27.35 -12.98 11.30
N ALA A 16 -27.53 -12.15 10.28
CA ALA A 16 -26.78 -12.21 9.03
C ALA A 16 -25.31 -11.78 9.16
N SER A 17 -24.93 -11.07 10.24
CA SER A 17 -23.57 -10.57 10.44
C SER A 17 -22.61 -11.57 11.10
N ILE A 18 -23.07 -12.75 11.52
CA ILE A 18 -22.25 -13.73 12.28
C ILE A 18 -21.62 -14.80 11.37
N MET A 19 -21.91 -14.81 10.09
CA MET A 19 -21.19 -15.63 9.12
C MET A 19 -19.89 -14.94 8.68
N ALA A 20 -19.06 -14.50 9.63
CA ALA A 20 -17.64 -14.27 9.37
C ALA A 20 -17.00 -15.65 9.13
N GLN A 21 -17.17 -16.18 7.93
CA GLN A 21 -16.46 -17.36 7.48
C GLN A 21 -14.99 -17.12 7.70
N ASN A 22 -14.34 -17.97 8.52
CA ASN A 22 -12.89 -18.07 8.56
C ASN A 22 -12.40 -18.48 7.16
N LYS A 23 -12.29 -17.51 6.26
CA LYS A 23 -11.78 -17.74 4.91
C LYS A 23 -10.32 -18.16 5.06
N ILE A 24 -10.04 -19.41 4.70
CA ILE A 24 -8.65 -19.88 4.56
C ILE A 24 -8.08 -19.15 3.35
N TRP A 25 -7.10 -18.27 3.59
CA TRP A 25 -6.44 -17.51 2.56
C TRP A 25 -5.40 -18.38 1.86
N SER A 26 -5.58 -18.62 0.57
CA SER A 26 -4.56 -19.20 -0.29
C SER A 26 -3.49 -18.16 -0.65
N LEU A 27 -2.34 -18.61 -1.15
CA LEU A 27 -1.30 -17.71 -1.66
C LEU A 27 -1.85 -16.78 -2.75
N ASP A 28 -2.63 -17.33 -3.69
CA ASP A 28 -3.25 -16.55 -4.78
C ASP A 28 -4.23 -15.50 -4.26
N ASP A 29 -5.03 -15.84 -3.23
CA ASP A 29 -5.93 -14.88 -2.59
C ASP A 29 -5.16 -13.73 -1.95
N CYS A 30 -4.04 -14.03 -1.28
CA CYS A 30 -3.18 -13.02 -0.66
C CYS A 30 -2.57 -12.09 -1.72
N MET A 31 -1.98 -12.65 -2.77
CA MET A 31 -1.36 -11.86 -3.86
C MET A 31 -2.39 -10.97 -4.57
N ARG A 32 -3.54 -11.53 -4.94
CA ARG A 32 -4.62 -10.77 -5.60
C ARG A 32 -5.12 -9.64 -4.71
N TYR A 33 -5.42 -9.93 -3.46
CA TYR A 33 -5.89 -8.94 -2.50
C TYR A 33 -4.87 -7.80 -2.31
N ALA A 34 -3.58 -8.14 -2.16
CA ALA A 34 -2.52 -7.16 -2.03
C ALA A 34 -2.42 -6.25 -3.26
N VAL A 35 -2.44 -6.82 -4.48
CA VAL A 35 -2.35 -6.05 -5.73
C VAL A 35 -3.55 -5.10 -5.90
N GLU A 36 -4.76 -5.53 -5.54
CA GLU A 36 -5.97 -4.72 -5.67
C GLU A 36 -6.04 -3.59 -4.64
N ASN A 37 -5.54 -3.81 -3.42
CA ASN A 37 -5.72 -2.89 -2.32
C ASN A 37 -4.48 -2.05 -1.99
N SER A 38 -3.30 -2.41 -2.49
CA SER A 38 -2.04 -1.73 -2.19
C SER A 38 -2.05 -0.24 -2.55
N PRO A 39 -1.73 0.65 -1.59
CA PRO A 39 -1.55 2.07 -1.85
C PRO A 39 -0.43 2.36 -2.86
N LYS A 40 0.67 1.58 -2.84
CA LYS A 40 1.80 1.74 -3.79
C LYS A 40 1.37 1.43 -5.23
N VAL A 41 0.60 0.36 -5.45
CA VAL A 41 0.05 0.04 -6.76
C VAL A 41 -0.92 1.13 -7.21
N LYS A 42 -1.78 1.65 -6.32
CA LYS A 42 -2.68 2.77 -6.63
C LYS A 42 -1.91 4.05 -6.95
N GLN A 43 -0.85 4.35 -6.22
CA GLN A 43 0.03 5.49 -6.51
C GLN A 43 0.65 5.36 -7.90
N GLN A 44 1.20 4.18 -8.25
CA GLN A 44 1.77 3.95 -9.57
C GLN A 44 0.71 4.00 -10.68
N LEU A 45 -0.53 3.59 -10.41
CA LEU A 45 -1.66 3.75 -11.32
C LEU A 45 -1.94 5.23 -11.62
N TYR A 46 -1.94 6.09 -10.59
CA TYR A 46 -2.11 7.54 -10.78
C TYR A 46 -0.94 8.16 -11.55
N THR A 47 0.30 7.75 -11.27
CA THR A 47 1.47 8.16 -12.05
C THR A 47 1.33 7.77 -13.53
N ASN A 48 0.86 6.55 -13.81
CA ASN A 48 0.58 6.12 -15.19
C ASN A 48 -0.54 6.96 -15.85
N ASN A 49 -1.55 7.39 -15.09
CA ASN A 49 -2.58 8.30 -15.60
C ASN A 49 -2.03 9.71 -15.88
N THR A 50 -1.05 10.17 -15.11
CA THR A 50 -0.32 11.43 -15.39
C THR A 50 0.40 11.34 -16.74
N TYR A 51 1.13 10.27 -17.02
CA TYR A 51 1.77 10.08 -18.34
C TYR A 51 0.76 10.03 -19.50
N LYS A 52 -0.45 9.47 -19.27
CA LYS A 52 -1.52 9.52 -20.28
C LYS A 52 -1.99 10.95 -20.53
N ALA A 53 -2.18 11.74 -19.46
CA ALA A 53 -2.58 13.14 -19.57
C ALA A 53 -1.50 13.99 -20.24
N GLU A 54 -0.23 13.78 -19.93
CA GLU A 54 0.91 14.44 -20.57
C GLU A 54 0.97 14.12 -22.08
N HIS A 55 0.71 12.87 -22.46
CA HIS A 55 0.63 12.49 -23.87
C HIS A 55 -0.53 13.21 -24.59
N GLN A 56 -1.71 13.32 -23.94
CA GLN A 56 -2.83 14.09 -24.49
C GLN A 56 -2.50 15.59 -24.58
N SER A 57 -1.82 16.14 -23.58
CA SER A 57 -1.34 17.53 -23.58
C SER A 57 -0.33 17.79 -24.70
N ALA A 58 0.58 16.85 -24.95
CA ALA A 58 1.51 16.93 -26.06
C ALA A 58 0.80 16.93 -27.43
N ILE A 59 -0.28 16.17 -27.59
CA ILE A 59 -1.14 16.24 -28.79
C ILE A 59 -1.85 17.59 -28.86
N ALA A 60 -2.42 18.05 -27.74
CA ALA A 60 -3.13 19.33 -27.69
C ALA A 60 -2.22 20.54 -28.00
N SER A 61 -0.91 20.40 -27.79
CA SER A 61 0.08 21.46 -28.14
C SER A 61 0.20 21.74 -29.64
N PHE A 62 -0.36 20.88 -30.50
CA PHE A 62 -0.49 21.15 -31.94
C PHE A 62 -1.73 21.98 -32.29
N LEU A 63 -2.65 22.18 -31.36
CA LEU A 63 -3.86 22.95 -31.53
C LEU A 63 -3.66 24.43 -31.14
N PRO A 64 -4.52 25.35 -31.62
CA PRO A 64 -4.48 26.75 -31.16
C PRO A 64 -4.77 26.81 -29.65
N SER A 65 -3.97 27.60 -28.92
CA SER A 65 -4.26 27.98 -27.54
C SER A 65 -5.04 29.29 -27.51
N ILE A 66 -6.10 29.37 -26.74
CA ILE A 66 -6.89 30.57 -26.49
C ILE A 66 -6.71 30.94 -25.02
N SER A 67 -6.28 32.19 -24.79
CA SER A 67 -6.13 32.75 -23.45
C SER A 67 -6.91 34.05 -23.32
N THR A 68 -7.47 34.29 -22.14
CA THR A 68 -8.14 35.53 -21.79
C THR A 68 -7.40 36.19 -20.66
N GLN A 69 -7.24 37.51 -20.75
CA GLN A 69 -6.60 38.32 -19.71
C GLN A 69 -7.56 39.43 -19.29
N VAL A 70 -7.67 39.64 -17.98
CA VAL A 70 -8.43 40.73 -17.38
C VAL A 70 -7.50 41.43 -16.38
N ASP A 71 -7.23 42.70 -16.62
CA ASP A 71 -6.39 43.53 -15.77
C ASP A 71 -7.25 44.58 -15.06
N ALA A 72 -6.99 44.81 -13.78
CA ALA A 72 -7.55 45.91 -13.03
C ALA A 72 -6.44 46.53 -12.17
N GLN A 73 -6.12 47.78 -12.40
CA GLN A 73 -5.03 48.48 -11.73
C GLN A 73 -5.47 49.86 -11.23
N TYR A 74 -5.28 50.09 -9.94
CA TYR A 74 -5.31 51.45 -9.37
C TYR A 74 -3.89 51.98 -9.28
N ARG A 75 -3.70 53.22 -9.80
CA ARG A 75 -2.47 53.98 -9.64
C ARG A 75 -2.74 55.18 -8.77
N PHE A 76 -2.01 55.33 -7.71
CA PHE A 76 -2.03 56.47 -6.81
C PHE A 76 -0.70 57.20 -6.95
N GLY A 77 -0.73 58.50 -7.10
CA GLY A 77 0.51 59.25 -7.16
C GLY A 77 0.36 60.67 -7.76
N ARG A 78 1.50 61.27 -7.98
CA ARG A 78 1.61 62.62 -8.53
C ARG A 78 1.82 62.50 -10.04
N SER A 79 0.93 63.06 -10.81
CA SER A 79 1.00 63.08 -12.28
C SER A 79 0.98 64.52 -12.78
N VAL A 80 1.53 64.75 -13.97
CA VAL A 80 1.40 66.05 -14.63
C VAL A 80 0.04 66.10 -15.33
N ASP A 81 -0.73 67.12 -15.02
CA ASP A 81 -1.97 67.43 -15.70
C ASP A 81 -1.64 67.96 -17.10
N PRO A 82 -2.20 67.34 -18.17
CA PRO A 82 -1.87 67.79 -19.57
C PRO A 82 -2.37 69.16 -19.94
N GLU A 83 -3.41 69.66 -19.26
CA GLU A 83 -4.01 70.99 -19.57
C GLU A 83 -3.27 72.15 -18.89
N THR A 84 -2.88 71.93 -17.62
CA THR A 84 -2.29 72.97 -16.79
C THR A 84 -0.75 72.89 -16.71
N ASN A 85 -0.16 71.78 -17.16
CA ASN A 85 1.25 71.43 -17.01
C ASN A 85 1.77 71.55 -15.57
N THR A 86 0.88 71.29 -14.60
CA THR A 86 1.17 71.30 -13.16
C THR A 86 1.10 69.89 -12.57
N TYR A 87 1.81 69.66 -11.46
CA TYR A 87 1.75 68.38 -10.75
C TYR A 87 0.52 68.32 -9.87
N VAL A 88 -0.38 67.37 -10.14
CA VAL A 88 -1.58 67.10 -9.35
C VAL A 88 -1.54 65.67 -8.77
N ASN A 89 -2.09 65.49 -7.57
CA ASN A 89 -2.27 64.16 -7.01
C ASN A 89 -3.51 63.52 -7.64
N THR A 90 -3.33 62.44 -8.37
CA THR A 90 -4.40 61.71 -9.03
C THR A 90 -4.45 60.27 -8.61
N SER A 91 -5.66 59.69 -8.54
CA SER A 91 -5.89 58.24 -8.48
C SER A 91 -6.57 57.83 -9.80
N THR A 92 -5.93 56.95 -10.52
CA THR A 92 -6.45 56.46 -11.82
C THR A 92 -6.74 54.99 -11.73
N PHE A 93 -7.94 54.59 -12.10
CA PHE A 93 -8.32 53.19 -12.27
C PHE A 93 -8.25 52.85 -13.77
N ASN A 94 -7.45 51.85 -14.10
CA ASN A 94 -7.36 51.31 -15.46
C ASN A 94 -7.83 49.85 -15.43
N ASN A 95 -8.65 49.46 -16.37
CA ASN A 95 -9.03 48.08 -16.63
C ASN A 95 -8.79 47.76 -18.11
N GLY A 96 -8.34 46.52 -18.32
CA GLY A 96 -8.08 46.02 -19.67
C GLY A 96 -8.68 44.61 -19.80
N TYR A 97 -9.15 44.31 -21.00
CA TYR A 97 -9.64 42.99 -21.36
C TYR A 97 -8.97 42.59 -22.67
N GLY A 98 -8.44 41.35 -22.69
CA GLY A 98 -7.79 40.81 -23.87
C GLY A 98 -8.18 39.36 -24.11
N VAL A 99 -8.33 38.99 -25.39
CA VAL A 99 -8.46 37.60 -25.84
C VAL A 99 -7.34 37.37 -26.86
N TYR A 100 -6.54 36.34 -26.60
CA TYR A 100 -5.38 36.03 -27.45
C TYR A 100 -5.53 34.62 -27.97
N ALA A 101 -5.35 34.40 -29.27
CA ALA A 101 -5.26 33.10 -29.89
C ALA A 101 -3.84 32.91 -30.46
N SER A 102 -3.19 31.79 -30.13
CA SER A 102 -1.83 31.50 -30.59
C SER A 102 -1.75 30.09 -31.15
N LEU A 103 -1.29 29.93 -32.38
CA LEU A 103 -1.03 28.67 -33.04
C LEU A 103 0.44 28.56 -33.43
N PRO A 104 1.22 27.64 -32.85
CA PRO A 104 2.61 27.43 -33.25
C PRO A 104 2.66 26.68 -34.58
N LEU A 105 3.04 27.37 -35.65
CA LEU A 105 3.19 26.75 -36.99
C LEU A 105 4.47 25.92 -37.11
N PHE A 106 5.58 26.42 -36.55
CA PHE A 106 6.87 25.73 -36.57
C PHE A 106 7.73 26.11 -35.36
N ARG A 107 8.26 25.12 -34.68
CA ARG A 107 9.18 25.26 -33.52
C ARG A 107 10.40 24.34 -33.68
N GLY A 108 11.03 24.30 -34.90
CA GLY A 108 12.23 23.48 -35.08
C GLY A 108 12.12 21.99 -34.72
N GLY A 109 10.94 21.38 -34.87
CA GLY A 109 10.70 19.99 -34.51
C GLY A 109 10.44 19.73 -33.01
N GLN A 110 10.43 20.74 -32.16
CA GLN A 110 10.23 20.63 -30.71
C GLN A 110 8.93 19.89 -30.36
N LEU A 111 7.80 20.26 -30.96
CA LEU A 111 6.49 19.68 -30.70
C LEU A 111 6.46 18.19 -31.06
N ILE A 112 7.07 17.80 -32.17
CA ILE A 112 7.15 16.41 -32.61
C ILE A 112 7.96 15.58 -31.59
N ASN A 113 9.10 16.12 -31.13
CA ASN A 113 9.95 15.43 -30.18
C ASN A 113 9.31 15.36 -28.78
N GLN A 114 8.57 16.39 -28.34
CA GLN A 114 7.78 16.36 -27.13
C GLN A 114 6.68 15.28 -27.18
N TRP A 115 5.96 15.20 -28.29
CA TRP A 115 4.96 14.14 -28.47
C TRP A 115 5.59 12.75 -28.47
N ARG A 116 6.74 12.56 -29.15
CA ARG A 116 7.48 11.27 -29.13
C ARG A 116 7.91 10.90 -27.72
N LEU A 117 8.47 11.84 -26.98
CA LEU A 117 8.87 11.64 -25.58
C LEU A 117 7.67 11.26 -24.70
N ALA A 118 6.58 12.01 -24.79
CA ALA A 118 5.36 11.73 -24.03
C ALA A 118 4.76 10.36 -24.37
N ASN A 119 4.87 9.93 -25.64
CA ASN A 119 4.43 8.60 -26.06
C ASN A 119 5.29 7.48 -25.45
N VAL A 120 6.62 7.65 -25.43
CA VAL A 120 7.55 6.70 -24.76
C VAL A 120 7.25 6.64 -23.25
N ASN A 121 7.10 7.80 -22.59
CA ASN A 121 6.78 7.86 -21.17
C ASN A 121 5.45 7.15 -20.84
N ARG A 122 4.45 7.23 -21.72
CA ARG A 122 3.18 6.50 -21.58
C ARG A 122 3.37 4.98 -21.60
N TYR A 123 4.26 4.46 -22.46
CA TYR A 123 4.59 3.03 -22.47
C TYR A 123 5.39 2.64 -21.22
N MET A 124 6.36 3.47 -20.83
CA MET A 124 7.16 3.26 -19.63
C MET A 124 6.28 3.19 -18.38
N GLY A 125 5.31 4.11 -18.23
CA GLY A 125 4.38 4.09 -17.10
C GLY A 125 3.52 2.83 -17.01
N ARG A 126 3.19 2.18 -18.14
CA ARG A 126 2.52 0.88 -18.12
C ARG A 126 3.42 -0.24 -17.60
N ASN A 127 4.67 -0.26 -18.06
CA ASN A 127 5.64 -1.26 -17.62
C ASN A 127 5.98 -1.09 -16.14
N ASP A 128 6.12 0.15 -15.67
CA ASP A 128 6.38 0.46 -14.27
C ASP A 128 5.21 0.03 -13.38
N LEU A 129 3.96 0.21 -13.84
CA LEU A 129 2.79 -0.28 -13.12
C LEU A 129 2.78 -1.82 -13.05
N GLN A 130 3.11 -2.52 -14.13
CA GLN A 130 3.17 -3.97 -14.12
C GLN A 130 4.30 -4.46 -13.20
N LYS A 131 5.50 -3.87 -13.32
CA LYS A 131 6.61 -4.15 -12.43
C LYS A 131 6.24 -3.98 -10.96
N GLN A 132 5.55 -2.87 -10.59
CA GLN A 132 5.13 -2.65 -9.21
C GLN A 132 4.18 -3.73 -8.68
N LYS A 133 3.30 -4.26 -9.55
CA LYS A 133 2.41 -5.38 -9.21
C LYS A 133 3.20 -6.67 -9.00
N ASP A 134 4.16 -6.95 -9.89
CA ASP A 134 4.97 -8.16 -9.83
C ASP A 134 5.89 -8.15 -8.60
N ASP A 135 6.55 -7.02 -8.31
CA ASP A 135 7.39 -6.84 -7.12
C ASP A 135 6.59 -7.04 -5.83
N LEU A 136 5.35 -6.53 -5.80
CA LEU A 136 4.46 -6.75 -4.66
C LEU A 136 4.05 -8.23 -4.53
N ALA A 137 3.67 -8.88 -5.61
CA ALA A 137 3.30 -10.29 -5.61
C ALA A 137 4.43 -11.17 -5.09
N ILE A 138 5.68 -10.92 -5.52
CA ILE A 138 6.87 -11.61 -5.02
C ILE A 138 7.07 -11.38 -3.52
N SER A 139 6.93 -10.13 -3.04
CA SER A 139 7.06 -9.82 -1.62
C SER A 139 6.02 -10.53 -0.75
N ILE A 140 4.79 -10.65 -1.24
CA ILE A 140 3.72 -11.41 -0.54
C ILE A 140 4.02 -12.91 -0.56
N MET A 141 4.52 -13.43 -1.67
CA MET A 141 4.91 -14.84 -1.77
C MET A 141 6.00 -15.17 -0.75
N ASP A 142 7.04 -14.36 -0.63
CA ASP A 142 8.13 -14.54 0.34
C ASP A 142 7.61 -14.53 1.78
N ALA A 143 6.75 -13.54 2.11
CA ALA A 143 6.15 -13.46 3.44
C ALA A 143 5.26 -14.66 3.74
N PHE A 144 4.47 -15.14 2.77
CA PHE A 144 3.60 -16.30 2.92
C PHE A 144 4.39 -17.59 3.14
N ILE A 145 5.42 -17.83 2.32
CA ILE A 145 6.32 -19.00 2.46
C ILE A 145 7.00 -18.98 3.83
N THR A 146 7.42 -17.82 4.31
CA THR A 146 8.03 -17.66 5.64
C THR A 146 7.05 -18.07 6.75
N VAL A 147 5.77 -17.71 6.64
CA VAL A 147 4.73 -18.14 7.60
C VAL A 147 4.55 -19.67 7.59
N VAL A 148 4.46 -20.26 6.39
CA VAL A 148 4.30 -21.73 6.25
C VAL A 148 5.53 -22.47 6.81
N TYR A 149 6.73 -21.94 6.57
CA TYR A 149 7.96 -22.48 7.11
C TYR A 149 7.96 -22.51 8.65
N TYR A 150 7.68 -21.37 9.29
CA TYR A 150 7.64 -21.34 10.77
C TYR A 150 6.48 -22.14 11.35
N GLN A 151 5.35 -22.25 10.66
CA GLN A 151 4.27 -23.12 11.05
C GLN A 151 4.73 -24.60 11.10
N GLY A 152 5.49 -25.04 10.10
CA GLY A 152 6.11 -26.36 10.07
C GLY A 152 7.10 -26.58 11.24
N LEU A 153 7.93 -25.58 11.54
CA LEU A 153 8.88 -25.64 12.64
C LEU A 153 8.18 -25.71 14.01
N VAL A 154 7.13 -24.92 14.23
CA VAL A 154 6.34 -24.98 15.46
C VAL A 154 5.75 -26.38 15.67
N LYS A 155 5.19 -26.98 14.61
CA LYS A 155 4.67 -28.35 14.67
C LYS A 155 5.76 -29.36 15.04
N MET A 156 6.90 -29.30 14.37
CA MET A 156 8.05 -30.19 14.66
C MET A 156 8.57 -30.02 16.09
N CYS A 157 8.72 -28.79 16.58
CA CYS A 157 9.15 -28.52 17.96
C CYS A 157 8.11 -29.00 18.99
N SER A 158 6.81 -28.87 18.69
CA SER A 158 5.74 -29.39 19.53
C SER A 158 5.78 -30.93 19.67
N GLU A 159 5.96 -31.61 18.53
CA GLU A 159 6.09 -33.09 18.53
C GLU A 159 7.33 -33.53 19.32
N LYS A 160 8.47 -32.82 19.12
CA LYS A 160 9.72 -33.09 19.83
C LYS A 160 9.59 -32.88 21.36
N LEU A 161 8.91 -31.80 21.77
CA LEU A 161 8.64 -31.57 23.20
C LEU A 161 7.77 -32.66 23.79
N GLU A 162 6.74 -33.12 23.08
CA GLU A 162 5.90 -34.23 23.53
C GLU A 162 6.70 -35.51 23.70
N ASP A 163 7.59 -35.82 22.76
CA ASP A 163 8.46 -37.03 22.85
C ASP A 163 9.44 -36.93 24.02
N SER A 164 10.06 -35.77 24.25
CA SER A 164 10.96 -35.58 25.40
C SER A 164 10.22 -35.64 26.74
N GLN A 165 8.99 -35.15 26.83
CA GLN A 165 8.13 -35.29 28.02
C GLN A 165 7.75 -36.75 28.28
N ARG A 166 7.43 -37.49 27.23
CA ARG A 166 7.17 -38.96 27.35
C ARG A 166 8.41 -39.70 27.83
N LEU A 167 9.59 -39.32 27.31
CA LEU A 167 10.86 -39.89 27.73
C LEU A 167 11.17 -39.57 29.20
N LEU A 168 10.92 -38.34 29.66
CA LEU A 168 11.06 -37.91 31.02
C LEU A 168 10.16 -38.75 31.95
N TYR A 169 8.89 -38.92 31.60
CA TYR A 169 7.97 -39.78 32.37
C TYR A 169 8.47 -41.21 32.51
N LYS A 170 8.96 -41.79 31.40
CA LYS A 170 9.53 -43.15 31.41
C LYS A 170 10.80 -43.23 32.28
N THR A 171 11.68 -42.25 32.17
CA THR A 171 12.95 -42.20 32.92
C THR A 171 12.70 -42.04 34.41
N ARG A 172 11.74 -41.22 34.85
CA ARG A 172 11.32 -41.10 36.26
C ARG A 172 10.77 -42.42 36.82
N ARG A 173 9.96 -43.15 36.03
CA ARG A 173 9.47 -44.47 36.46
C ARG A 173 10.62 -45.50 36.59
N GLN A 174 11.62 -45.44 35.76
CA GLN A 174 12.80 -46.27 35.83
C GLN A 174 13.69 -45.93 37.06
N GLU A 175 13.76 -44.66 37.42
CA GLU A 175 14.46 -44.21 38.63
C GLU A 175 13.75 -44.68 39.90
N GLU A 176 12.40 -44.55 39.98
CA GLU A 176 11.58 -45.12 41.08
C GLU A 176 11.79 -46.62 41.30
N LEU A 177 12.05 -47.34 40.21
CA LEU A 177 12.31 -48.80 40.25
C LEU A 177 13.81 -49.10 40.50
N GLY A 178 14.66 -48.07 40.69
CA GLY A 178 16.10 -48.25 40.91
C GLY A 178 16.88 -48.65 39.66
N LEU A 179 16.29 -48.59 38.46
CA LEU A 179 16.92 -48.95 37.18
C LEU A 179 17.73 -47.84 36.56
N LYS A 180 17.52 -46.58 36.98
CA LYS A 180 18.25 -45.38 36.53
C LYS A 180 18.61 -44.45 37.67
N GLY A 181 19.65 -43.64 37.49
CA GLY A 181 20.10 -42.66 38.47
C GLY A 181 19.39 -41.32 38.38
N LYS A 182 19.46 -40.52 39.46
CA LYS A 182 18.94 -39.15 39.49
C LYS A 182 19.60 -38.24 38.44
N ALA A 183 20.86 -38.53 38.09
CA ALA A 183 21.60 -37.80 37.03
C ALA A 183 20.93 -37.98 35.66
N ASP A 184 20.43 -39.19 35.35
CA ASP A 184 19.73 -39.46 34.09
C ASP A 184 18.41 -38.69 34.02
N VAL A 185 17.67 -38.60 35.14
CA VAL A 185 16.43 -37.80 35.20
C VAL A 185 16.73 -36.33 35.00
N ALA A 186 17.76 -35.77 35.69
CA ALA A 186 18.15 -34.37 35.55
C ALA A 186 18.60 -34.01 34.12
N GLN A 187 19.26 -34.94 33.45
CA GLN A 187 19.65 -34.75 32.05
C GLN A 187 18.43 -34.65 31.13
N ILE A 188 17.41 -35.50 31.28
CA ILE A 188 16.21 -35.44 30.47
C ILE A 188 15.34 -34.23 30.85
N GLU A 189 15.31 -33.81 32.10
CA GLU A 189 14.64 -32.57 32.52
C GLU A 189 15.24 -31.34 31.83
N SER A 190 16.59 -31.30 31.76
CA SER A 190 17.29 -30.21 31.00
C SER A 190 16.94 -30.24 29.52
N GLN A 191 16.82 -31.46 28.92
CA GLN A 191 16.40 -31.59 27.52
C GLN A 191 14.97 -31.07 27.29
N VAL A 192 14.02 -31.48 28.18
CA VAL A 192 12.64 -30.98 28.11
C VAL A 192 12.57 -29.46 28.20
N ALA A 193 13.33 -28.86 29.13
CA ALA A 193 13.39 -27.40 29.26
C ALA A 193 13.96 -26.74 28.00
N GLY A 194 14.97 -27.36 27.38
CA GLY A 194 15.53 -26.87 26.09
C GLY A 194 14.54 -26.99 24.92
N ASP A 195 13.77 -28.09 24.86
CA ASP A 195 12.77 -28.30 23.81
C ASP A 195 11.57 -27.35 23.99
N ASP A 196 11.16 -27.04 25.22
CA ASP A 196 10.12 -26.05 25.56
C ASP A 196 10.54 -24.63 25.17
N TYR A 197 11.79 -24.26 25.48
CA TYR A 197 12.37 -22.99 25.01
C TYR A 197 12.34 -22.90 23.48
N ASN A 198 12.76 -23.95 22.76
CA ASN A 198 12.78 -23.98 21.31
C ASN A 198 11.36 -23.83 20.72
N LEU A 199 10.37 -24.51 21.30
CA LEU A 199 8.97 -24.37 20.88
C LEU A 199 8.49 -22.91 21.03
N THR A 200 8.71 -22.32 22.20
CA THR A 200 8.34 -20.93 22.49
C THR A 200 9.04 -19.96 21.53
N HIS A 201 10.31 -20.20 21.26
CA HIS A 201 11.09 -19.38 20.31
C HIS A 201 10.50 -19.46 18.88
N GLN A 202 10.22 -20.67 18.38
CA GLN A 202 9.62 -20.84 17.04
C GLN A 202 8.22 -20.23 16.96
N GLN A 203 7.45 -20.30 18.04
CA GLN A 203 6.12 -19.71 18.11
C GLN A 203 6.15 -18.18 18.02
N ASN A 204 7.15 -17.55 18.64
CA ASN A 204 7.38 -16.10 18.53
C ASN A 204 7.77 -15.71 17.10
N LEU A 205 8.64 -16.50 16.43
CA LEU A 205 9.02 -16.28 15.04
C LEU A 205 7.82 -16.43 14.09
N TYR A 206 6.98 -17.45 14.31
CA TYR A 206 5.73 -17.64 13.58
C TYR A 206 4.79 -16.44 13.72
N ASN A 207 4.59 -15.95 14.95
CA ASN A 207 3.74 -14.80 15.21
C ASN A 207 4.28 -13.53 14.54
N THR A 208 5.59 -13.34 14.54
CA THR A 208 6.25 -12.24 13.85
C THR A 208 6.08 -12.34 12.34
N ALA A 209 6.28 -13.51 11.76
CA ALA A 209 6.07 -13.76 10.33
C ALA A 209 4.61 -13.51 9.92
N MET A 210 3.65 -13.99 10.73
CA MET A 210 2.23 -13.75 10.50
C MET A 210 1.87 -12.26 10.57
N MET A 211 2.44 -11.52 11.50
CA MET A 211 2.27 -10.07 11.60
C MET A 211 2.85 -9.36 10.38
N THR A 212 4.05 -9.76 9.94
CA THR A 212 4.71 -9.22 8.74
C THR A 212 3.85 -9.45 7.50
N LEU A 213 3.30 -10.66 7.31
CA LEU A 213 2.39 -10.95 6.20
C LEU A 213 1.14 -10.07 6.25
N LYS A 214 0.50 -9.93 7.42
CA LYS A 214 -0.67 -9.07 7.59
C LYS A 214 -0.39 -7.60 7.29
N LEU A 215 0.77 -7.10 7.73
CA LEU A 215 1.20 -5.72 7.43
C LEU A 215 1.46 -5.55 5.93
N SER A 216 2.09 -6.53 5.30
CA SER A 216 2.35 -6.52 3.86
C SER A 216 1.07 -6.50 3.03
N LEU A 217 0.00 -7.16 3.48
CA LEU A 217 -1.31 -7.15 2.81
C LEU A 217 -2.03 -5.79 2.93
N ILE A 218 -1.79 -5.00 3.99
CA ILE A 218 -2.53 -3.77 4.29
C ILE A 218 -1.71 -2.51 3.94
N HIS A 219 -0.37 -2.54 4.13
CA HIS A 219 0.47 -1.34 4.12
C HIS A 219 1.50 -1.27 2.99
N ILE A 220 1.54 -2.24 2.09
CA ILE A 220 2.47 -2.19 0.95
C ILE A 220 1.90 -1.43 -0.22
#